data_da436cb2907b9455b0ca9b66fad761fc
#
_entry.id   da436cb2907b9455b0ca9b66fad761fc
#
_cell.length_a   1.000
_cell.length_b   1.000
_cell.length_c   1.000
_cell.angle_alpha   90.00
_cell.angle_beta   90.00
_cell.angle_gamma   90.00
#
_symmetry.space_group_name_H-M   'P 1'
#
loop_
_entity.id
_entity.type
_entity.pdbx_description
1 polymer ?
#
loop_
_entity_poly.entity_id
_entity_poly.type
_entity_poly.pdbx_seq_one_letter_code
_entity_poly.pdbx_strand_id
1 'polypeptide(L)'
;LPGAAVMTLAGGFLFGIFPGALFCILGATLGAIAIFSAAKLGLGDMLHSKLAEKPGLMQKMEAGLRENEISFLFLMRLVPAIPFFLANLAPAFLGVSSRTFAFTTFFGIMPGSIVYTSVGSGLGEVFARGESPNLGIIFEPHILAPILGLCALAVLPIIIKKFTKKKDAV
;
A
#
# COMPACT_ATOMS: atom_id res chain seq x y z
N LEU A 1 -9.26 -0.34 0.90
CA LEU A 1 -10.17 0.75 1.23
C LEU A 1 -9.86 1.92 0.32
N PRO A 2 -10.83 2.46 -0.41
CA PRO A 2 -10.62 3.67 -1.22
C PRO A 2 -10.19 4.86 -0.36
N GLY A 3 -10.48 4.85 0.93
CA GLY A 3 -10.13 5.92 1.86
C GLY A 3 -8.65 6.24 1.94
N ALA A 4 -7.75 5.25 1.95
CA ALA A 4 -6.31 5.51 2.01
C ALA A 4 -5.82 6.24 0.74
N ALA A 5 -6.28 5.85 -0.45
CA ALA A 5 -5.94 6.52 -1.69
C ALA A 5 -6.47 7.96 -1.72
N VAL A 6 -7.72 8.17 -1.31
CA VAL A 6 -8.33 9.51 -1.23
C VAL A 6 -7.56 10.41 -0.27
N MET A 7 -7.20 9.91 0.92
CA MET A 7 -6.42 10.68 1.90
C MET A 7 -5.03 11.01 1.39
N THR A 8 -4.39 10.11 0.66
CA THR A 8 -3.05 10.35 0.10
C THR A 8 -3.11 11.35 -1.07
N LEU A 9 -4.14 11.27 -1.94
CA LEU A 9 -4.41 12.28 -2.96
C LEU A 9 -4.66 13.66 -2.33
N ALA A 10 -5.51 13.73 -1.29
CA ALA A 10 -5.77 14.97 -0.56
C ALA A 10 -4.50 15.51 0.11
N GLY A 11 -3.64 14.66 0.65
CA GLY A 11 -2.35 15.04 1.18
C GLY A 11 -1.45 15.71 0.14
N GLY A 12 -1.40 15.14 -1.07
CA GLY A 12 -0.68 15.74 -2.20
C GLY A 12 -1.28 17.05 -2.66
N PHE A 13 -2.61 17.13 -2.74
CA PHE A 13 -3.35 18.34 -3.11
C PHE A 13 -3.09 19.51 -2.14
N LEU A 14 -3.12 19.24 -0.83
CA LEU A 14 -3.02 20.26 0.21
C LEU A 14 -1.56 20.67 0.52
N PHE A 15 -0.64 19.72 0.51
CA PHE A 15 0.72 19.90 1.01
C PHE A 15 1.80 19.76 -0.06
N GLY A 16 1.41 19.41 -1.29
CA GLY A 16 2.36 19.10 -2.37
C GLY A 16 2.95 17.68 -2.24
N ILE A 17 3.88 17.36 -3.14
CA ILE A 17 4.37 15.97 -3.30
C ILE A 17 5.14 15.51 -2.06
N PHE A 18 6.24 16.20 -1.70
CA PHE A 18 7.13 15.72 -0.64
C PHE A 18 6.54 15.81 0.77
N PRO A 19 6.02 16.96 1.22
CA PRO A 19 5.38 17.04 2.53
C PRO A 19 4.14 16.16 2.64
N GLY A 20 3.32 16.11 1.58
CA GLY A 20 2.15 15.25 1.51
C GLY A 20 2.52 13.77 1.63
N ALA A 21 3.52 13.31 0.87
CA ALA A 21 4.01 11.94 0.95
C ALA A 21 4.54 11.62 2.35
N LEU A 22 5.35 12.51 2.94
CA LEU A 22 5.92 12.30 4.27
C LEU A 22 4.83 12.14 5.34
N PHE A 23 3.86 13.05 5.37
CA PHE A 23 2.74 12.99 6.32
C PHE A 23 1.90 11.73 6.13
N CYS A 24 1.61 11.35 4.88
CA CYS A 24 0.85 10.14 4.58
C CYS A 24 1.62 8.87 4.98
N ILE A 25 2.92 8.78 4.69
CA ILE A 25 3.76 7.63 5.06
C ILE A 25 3.84 7.48 6.57
N LEU A 26 4.14 8.57 7.28
CA LEU A 26 4.23 8.55 8.75
C LEU A 26 2.89 8.19 9.38
N GLY A 27 1.81 8.88 8.99
CA GLY A 27 0.47 8.64 9.52
C GLY A 27 -0.03 7.22 9.24
N ALA A 28 0.13 6.73 8.01
CA ALA A 28 -0.27 5.37 7.64
C ALA A 28 0.57 4.31 8.37
N THR A 29 1.89 4.54 8.54
CA THR A 29 2.76 3.62 9.29
C THR A 29 2.39 3.57 10.76
N LEU A 30 2.17 4.72 11.40
CA LEU A 30 1.76 4.78 12.81
C LEU A 30 0.39 4.12 13.01
N GLY A 31 -0.57 4.40 12.14
CA GLY A 31 -1.89 3.75 12.17
C GLY A 31 -1.81 2.23 11.96
N ALA A 32 -0.97 1.78 11.04
CA ALA A 32 -0.75 0.36 10.81
C ALA A 32 -0.12 -0.33 12.04
N ILE A 33 0.90 0.31 12.67
CA ILE A 33 1.53 -0.20 13.90
C ILE A 33 0.52 -0.26 15.05
N ALA A 34 -0.35 0.74 15.19
CA ALA A 34 -1.38 0.75 16.22
C ALA A 34 -2.36 -0.43 16.04
N ILE A 35 -2.86 -0.65 14.82
CA ILE A 35 -3.75 -1.78 14.50
C ILE A 35 -3.04 -3.12 14.72
N PHE A 36 -1.81 -3.27 14.25
CA PHE A 36 -0.99 -4.45 14.43
C PHE A 36 -0.76 -4.77 15.92
N SER A 37 -0.42 -3.75 16.71
CA SER A 37 -0.17 -3.90 18.15
C SER A 37 -1.45 -4.26 18.90
N ALA A 38 -2.57 -3.62 18.57
CA ALA A 38 -3.87 -3.95 19.15
C ALA A 38 -4.27 -5.41 18.85
N ALA A 39 -4.04 -5.88 17.62
CA ALA A 39 -4.29 -7.27 17.25
C ALA A 39 -3.40 -8.24 18.04
N LYS A 40 -2.13 -7.87 18.26
CA LYS A 40 -1.17 -8.70 19.01
C LYS A 40 -1.46 -8.77 20.52
N LEU A 41 -2.09 -7.72 21.08
CA LEU A 41 -2.44 -7.62 22.51
C LEU A 41 -3.77 -8.31 22.88
N GLY A 42 -4.38 -9.09 21.97
CA GLY A 42 -5.56 -9.90 22.29
C GLY A 42 -6.92 -9.26 21.96
N LEU A 43 -6.95 -8.04 21.39
CA LEU A 43 -8.17 -7.50 20.77
C LEU A 43 -8.52 -8.26 19.48
N GLY A 44 -7.73 -9.27 19.17
CA GLY A 44 -7.80 -10.07 17.96
C GLY A 44 -8.88 -11.15 17.93
N ASP A 45 -9.48 -11.54 19.06
CA ASP A 45 -10.44 -12.66 19.08
C ASP A 45 -11.67 -12.36 18.21
N MET A 46 -12.16 -11.14 18.24
CA MET A 46 -13.28 -10.70 17.39
C MET A 46 -12.90 -10.57 15.91
N LEU A 47 -11.60 -10.37 15.61
CA LEU A 47 -11.08 -10.30 14.25
C LEU A 47 -10.58 -11.64 13.73
N HIS A 48 -10.11 -12.52 14.63
CA HIS A 48 -9.72 -13.89 14.31
C HIS A 48 -10.91 -14.68 13.74
N SER A 49 -12.13 -14.45 14.23
CA SER A 49 -13.33 -15.06 13.67
C SER A 49 -13.57 -14.67 12.21
N LYS A 50 -13.37 -13.41 11.84
CA LYS A 50 -13.52 -12.93 10.45
C LYS A 50 -12.43 -13.45 9.49
N LEU A 51 -11.24 -13.73 10.01
CA LEU A 51 -10.14 -14.33 9.24
C LEU A 51 -10.32 -15.85 9.11
N ALA A 52 -10.90 -16.50 10.10
CA ALA A 52 -11.24 -17.92 10.08
C ALA A 52 -12.28 -18.26 9.00
N GLU A 53 -13.10 -17.31 8.56
CA GLU A 53 -14.03 -17.47 7.45
C GLU A 53 -13.34 -17.68 6.08
N LYS A 54 -12.02 -17.43 5.97
CA LYS A 54 -11.24 -17.59 4.74
C LYS A 54 -9.97 -18.42 4.96
N PRO A 55 -10.06 -19.68 5.31
CA PRO A 55 -8.90 -20.50 5.70
C PRO A 55 -7.86 -20.63 4.58
N GLY A 56 -8.28 -20.72 3.32
CA GLY A 56 -7.36 -20.83 2.19
C GLY A 56 -6.51 -19.57 1.95
N LEU A 57 -6.99 -18.38 2.35
CA LEU A 57 -6.22 -17.14 2.26
C LEU A 57 -5.15 -17.08 3.36
N MET A 58 -5.51 -17.46 4.58
CA MET A 58 -4.57 -17.52 5.71
C MET A 58 -3.44 -18.51 5.45
N GLN A 59 -3.73 -19.70 4.93
CA GLN A 59 -2.72 -20.71 4.56
C GLN A 59 -1.74 -20.16 3.51
N LYS A 60 -2.24 -19.46 2.49
CA LYS A 60 -1.36 -18.83 1.46
C LYS A 60 -0.48 -17.73 2.05
N MET A 61 -1.00 -16.96 3.00
CA MET A 61 -0.24 -15.92 3.67
C MET A 61 0.82 -16.52 4.60
N GLU A 62 0.49 -17.54 5.35
CA GLU A 62 1.42 -18.29 6.20
C GLU A 62 2.54 -18.91 5.36
N ALA A 63 2.21 -19.58 4.25
CA ALA A 63 3.21 -20.14 3.35
C ALA A 63 4.16 -19.09 2.79
N GLY A 64 3.62 -17.94 2.32
CA GLY A 64 4.45 -16.84 1.82
C GLY A 64 5.36 -16.22 2.88
N LEU A 65 4.88 -16.07 4.11
CA LEU A 65 5.68 -15.56 5.23
C LEU A 65 6.78 -16.53 5.63
N ARG A 66 6.51 -17.84 5.64
CA ARG A 66 7.51 -18.88 5.94
C ARG A 66 8.60 -18.95 4.89
N GLU A 67 8.26 -18.72 3.62
CA GLU A 67 9.21 -18.76 2.50
C GLU A 67 10.16 -17.54 2.53
N ASN A 68 9.60 -16.34 2.62
CA ASN A 68 10.37 -15.08 2.72
C ASN A 68 9.53 -13.98 3.35
N GLU A 69 9.63 -13.82 4.68
CA GLU A 69 8.83 -12.87 5.46
C GLU A 69 8.90 -11.45 4.92
N ILE A 70 10.11 -10.93 4.70
CA ILE A 70 10.31 -9.54 4.27
C ILE A 70 9.74 -9.30 2.88
N SER A 71 10.09 -10.15 1.92
CA SER A 71 9.60 -10.01 0.54
C SER A 71 8.08 -10.13 0.45
N PHE A 72 7.50 -11.05 1.22
CA PHE A 72 6.06 -11.23 1.24
C PHE A 72 5.33 -10.03 1.85
N LEU A 73 5.85 -9.45 2.94
CA LEU A 73 5.30 -8.25 3.55
C LEU A 73 5.37 -7.05 2.60
N PHE A 74 6.48 -6.87 1.88
CA PHE A 74 6.57 -5.84 0.82
C PHE A 74 5.55 -6.08 -0.28
N LEU A 75 5.41 -7.32 -0.75
CA LEU A 75 4.42 -7.67 -1.77
C LEU A 75 3.00 -7.33 -1.32
N MET A 76 2.68 -7.60 -0.06
CA MET A 76 1.38 -7.25 0.52
C MET A 76 1.10 -5.74 0.51
N ARG A 77 2.12 -4.89 0.58
CA ARG A 77 1.98 -3.42 0.51
C ARG A 77 1.89 -2.91 -0.92
N LEU A 78 2.58 -3.56 -1.86
CA LEU A 78 2.61 -3.17 -3.27
C LEU A 78 1.39 -3.66 -4.05
N VAL A 79 0.73 -4.75 -3.60
CA VAL A 79 -0.45 -5.31 -4.27
C VAL A 79 -1.72 -4.60 -3.79
N PRO A 80 -2.35 -3.74 -4.61
CA PRO A 80 -3.54 -2.99 -4.20
C PRO A 80 -4.79 -3.86 -4.00
N ALA A 81 -4.75 -5.13 -4.46
CA ALA A 81 -5.85 -6.07 -4.29
C ALA A 81 -5.96 -6.65 -2.87
N ILE A 82 -4.92 -6.50 -2.03
CA ILE A 82 -4.97 -6.98 -0.65
C ILE A 82 -5.68 -5.94 0.22
N PRO A 83 -6.79 -6.31 0.90
CA PRO A 83 -7.49 -5.38 1.77
C PRO A 83 -6.57 -4.87 2.88
N PHE A 84 -6.62 -3.56 3.16
CA PHE A 84 -5.77 -2.90 4.15
C PHE A 84 -5.82 -3.55 5.54
N PHE A 85 -7.01 -3.94 6.00
CA PHE A 85 -7.17 -4.60 7.29
C PHE A 85 -6.41 -5.94 7.33
N LEU A 86 -6.47 -6.72 6.25
CA LEU A 86 -5.81 -8.01 6.14
C LEU A 86 -4.29 -7.84 6.14
N ALA A 87 -3.78 -6.85 5.40
CA ALA A 87 -2.35 -6.54 5.35
C ALA A 87 -1.78 -6.08 6.71
N ASN A 88 -2.62 -5.59 7.62
CA ASN A 88 -2.20 -5.17 8.97
C ASN A 88 -2.43 -6.23 10.04
N LEU A 89 -3.50 -7.01 9.93
CA LEU A 89 -3.90 -7.97 10.96
C LEU A 89 -3.26 -9.34 10.78
N ALA A 90 -3.23 -9.86 9.53
CA ALA A 90 -2.69 -11.19 9.30
C ALA A 90 -1.23 -11.34 9.74
N PRO A 91 -0.32 -10.39 9.50
CA PRO A 91 1.04 -10.48 10.03
C PRO A 91 1.11 -10.55 11.56
N ALA A 92 0.19 -9.88 12.27
CA ALA A 92 0.14 -9.94 13.72
C ALA A 92 -0.20 -11.33 14.24
N PHE A 93 -1.17 -12.01 13.61
CA PHE A 93 -1.59 -13.38 13.96
C PHE A 93 -0.58 -14.44 13.53
N LEU A 94 0.15 -14.18 12.45
CA LEU A 94 1.16 -15.09 11.91
C LEU A 94 2.55 -14.92 12.57
N GLY A 95 2.63 -14.16 13.66
CA GLY A 95 3.82 -14.07 14.50
C GLY A 95 4.91 -13.14 14.00
N VAL A 96 4.64 -12.29 13.01
CA VAL A 96 5.59 -11.31 12.50
C VAL A 96 6.06 -10.38 13.62
N SER A 97 7.36 -10.05 13.62
CA SER A 97 7.90 -9.11 14.59
C SER A 97 7.42 -7.68 14.33
N SER A 98 7.18 -6.90 15.39
CA SER A 98 6.73 -5.50 15.25
C SER A 98 7.77 -4.65 14.50
N ARG A 99 9.04 -4.96 14.62
CA ARG A 99 10.14 -4.26 13.92
C ARG A 99 10.09 -4.54 12.41
N THR A 100 10.01 -5.81 12.02
CA THR A 100 9.88 -6.22 10.61
C THR A 100 8.62 -5.62 9.98
N PHE A 101 7.49 -5.66 10.71
CA PHE A 101 6.24 -5.09 10.25
C PHE A 101 6.33 -3.57 10.03
N ALA A 102 6.89 -2.82 11.00
CA ALA A 102 7.06 -1.37 10.89
C ALA A 102 7.98 -1.00 9.71
N PHE A 103 9.11 -1.68 9.59
CA PHE A 103 10.08 -1.47 8.51
C PHE A 103 9.46 -1.72 7.14
N THR A 104 8.85 -2.88 6.94
CA THR A 104 8.26 -3.25 5.65
C THR A 104 7.03 -2.40 5.31
N THR A 105 6.29 -1.92 6.31
CA THR A 105 5.18 -1.00 6.10
C THR A 105 5.70 0.35 5.65
N PHE A 106 6.64 0.95 6.39
CA PHE A 106 7.18 2.28 6.08
C PHE A 106 7.76 2.34 4.66
N PHE A 107 8.66 1.43 4.32
CA PHE A 107 9.27 1.42 2.99
C PHE A 107 8.34 0.87 1.90
N GLY A 108 7.46 -0.05 2.23
CA GLY A 108 6.54 -0.68 1.27
C GLY A 108 5.44 0.25 0.76
N ILE A 109 4.99 1.22 1.57
CA ILE A 109 3.98 2.19 1.14
C ILE A 109 4.57 3.42 0.45
N MET A 110 5.90 3.65 0.55
CA MET A 110 6.56 4.82 -0.06
C MET A 110 6.27 4.97 -1.56
N PRO A 111 6.48 3.97 -2.42
CA PRO A 111 6.30 4.14 -3.85
C PRO A 111 4.87 4.56 -4.19
N GLY A 112 3.89 3.89 -3.59
CA GLY A 112 2.47 4.22 -3.75
C GLY A 112 2.14 5.63 -3.25
N SER A 113 2.64 6.00 -2.07
CA SER A 113 2.38 7.33 -1.49
C SER A 113 2.93 8.44 -2.38
N ILE A 114 4.15 8.32 -2.90
CA ILE A 114 4.74 9.32 -3.79
C ILE A 114 3.90 9.46 -5.07
N VAL A 115 3.47 8.35 -5.67
CA VAL A 115 2.65 8.39 -6.88
C VAL A 115 1.30 9.06 -6.61
N TYR A 116 0.59 8.67 -5.55
CA TYR A 116 -0.72 9.26 -5.22
C TYR A 116 -0.61 10.73 -4.83
N THR A 117 0.41 11.15 -4.07
CA THR A 117 0.61 12.56 -3.73
C THR A 117 1.01 13.39 -4.94
N SER A 118 1.75 12.83 -5.91
CA SER A 118 2.06 13.51 -7.18
C SER A 118 0.80 13.78 -7.99
N VAL A 119 -0.11 12.81 -8.08
CA VAL A 119 -1.42 13.00 -8.73
C VAL A 119 -2.23 14.08 -7.99
N GLY A 120 -2.27 14.03 -6.66
CA GLY A 120 -2.97 15.01 -5.83
C GLY A 120 -2.41 16.43 -6.03
N SER A 121 -1.09 16.58 -6.04
CA SER A 121 -0.42 17.87 -6.26
C SER A 121 -0.72 18.44 -7.65
N GLY A 122 -0.68 17.60 -8.70
CA GLY A 122 -1.05 18.01 -10.05
C GLY A 122 -2.48 18.53 -10.16
N LEU A 123 -3.43 17.86 -9.49
CA LEU A 123 -4.80 18.37 -9.39
C LEU A 123 -4.87 19.73 -8.68
N GLY A 124 -4.09 19.92 -7.61
CA GLY A 124 -4.01 21.20 -6.90
C GLY A 124 -3.54 22.35 -7.81
N GLU A 125 -2.55 22.11 -8.64
CA GLU A 125 -2.03 23.09 -9.60
C GLU A 125 -3.09 23.50 -10.65
N VAL A 126 -3.86 22.55 -11.17
CA VAL A 126 -4.94 22.81 -12.12
C VAL A 126 -6.01 23.71 -11.50
N PHE A 127 -6.43 23.40 -10.26
CA PHE A 127 -7.42 24.21 -9.55
C PHE A 127 -6.88 25.60 -9.21
N ALA A 128 -5.59 25.72 -8.82
CA ALA A 128 -4.98 27.00 -8.50
C ALA A 128 -4.90 27.95 -9.70
N ARG A 129 -4.77 27.42 -10.92
CA ARG A 129 -4.78 28.21 -12.16
C ARG A 129 -6.19 28.63 -12.60
N GLY A 130 -7.23 28.19 -11.91
CA GLY A 130 -8.63 28.47 -12.30
C GLY A 130 -9.04 27.81 -13.63
N GLU A 131 -8.26 26.85 -14.08
CA GLU A 131 -8.52 26.14 -15.33
C GLU A 131 -9.54 25.04 -15.07
N SER A 132 -10.55 24.93 -15.95
CA SER A 132 -11.38 23.74 -15.96
C SER A 132 -10.53 22.55 -16.41
N PRO A 133 -10.70 21.36 -15.82
CA PRO A 133 -9.94 20.17 -16.19
C PRO A 133 -10.08 19.89 -17.68
N ASN A 134 -9.10 20.30 -18.46
CA ASN A 134 -9.02 19.97 -19.87
C ASN A 134 -8.37 18.60 -19.99
N LEU A 135 -8.99 17.66 -20.68
CA LEU A 135 -8.46 16.30 -20.88
C LEU A 135 -7.04 16.29 -21.47
N GLY A 136 -6.64 17.37 -22.16
CA GLY A 136 -5.27 17.58 -22.66
C GLY A 136 -4.21 17.65 -21.55
N ILE A 137 -4.59 18.08 -20.34
CA ILE A 137 -3.70 18.18 -19.17
C ILE A 137 -3.20 16.81 -18.72
N ILE A 138 -3.97 15.74 -18.96
CA ILE A 138 -3.56 14.36 -18.64
C ILE A 138 -2.27 13.96 -19.34
N PHE A 139 -1.96 14.57 -20.49
CA PHE A 139 -0.74 14.32 -21.25
C PHE A 139 0.47 15.18 -20.81
N GLU A 140 0.28 16.10 -19.86
CA GLU A 140 1.41 16.82 -19.31
C GLU A 140 2.32 15.88 -18.49
N PRO A 141 3.66 15.99 -18.63
CA PRO A 141 4.61 15.04 -18.02
C PRO A 141 4.44 14.89 -16.51
N HIS A 142 4.09 15.95 -15.80
CA HIS A 142 3.93 15.94 -14.33
C HIS A 142 2.63 15.26 -13.87
N ILE A 143 1.65 15.08 -14.75
CA ILE A 143 0.41 14.30 -14.48
C ILE A 143 0.54 12.90 -15.08
N LEU A 144 1.08 12.80 -16.29
CA LEU A 144 1.22 11.51 -16.97
C LEU A 144 2.21 10.57 -16.26
N ALA A 145 3.33 11.10 -15.75
CA ALA A 145 4.34 10.30 -15.07
C ALA A 145 3.78 9.59 -13.80
N PRO A 146 3.03 10.26 -12.89
CA PRO A 146 2.36 9.60 -11.78
C PRO A 146 1.33 8.57 -12.21
N ILE A 147 0.56 8.82 -13.26
CA ILE A 147 -0.43 7.87 -13.81
C ILE A 147 0.29 6.61 -14.32
N LEU A 148 1.38 6.79 -15.07
CA LEU A 148 2.21 5.67 -15.52
C LEU A 148 2.84 4.93 -14.35
N GLY A 149 3.22 5.64 -13.28
CA GLY A 149 3.69 5.06 -12.02
C GLY A 149 2.64 4.16 -11.35
N LEU A 150 1.37 4.60 -11.31
CA LEU A 150 0.26 3.78 -10.82
C LEU A 150 0.05 2.53 -11.69
N CYS A 151 0.11 2.68 -13.00
CA CYS A 151 0.02 1.55 -13.93
C CYS A 151 1.17 0.56 -13.71
N ALA A 152 2.40 1.06 -13.54
CA ALA A 152 3.57 0.23 -13.25
C ALA A 152 3.42 -0.52 -11.91
N LEU A 153 2.93 0.15 -10.87
CA LEU A 153 2.64 -0.47 -9.57
C LEU A 153 1.54 -1.54 -9.68
N ALA A 154 0.53 -1.33 -10.50
CA ALA A 154 -0.53 -2.32 -10.72
C ALA A 154 -0.02 -3.56 -11.48
N VAL A 155 0.94 -3.39 -12.39
CA VAL A 155 1.52 -4.47 -13.19
C VAL A 155 2.66 -5.20 -12.46
N LEU A 156 3.33 -4.54 -11.53
CA LEU A 156 4.47 -5.06 -10.78
C LEU A 156 4.23 -6.46 -10.16
N PRO A 157 3.10 -6.72 -9.46
CA PRO A 157 2.84 -8.05 -8.90
C PRO A 157 2.67 -9.13 -9.96
N ILE A 158 2.17 -8.79 -11.15
CA ILE A 158 2.02 -9.73 -12.26
C ILE A 158 3.40 -10.12 -12.79
N ILE A 159 4.29 -9.14 -12.90
CA ILE A 159 5.67 -9.35 -13.34
C ILE A 159 6.43 -10.21 -12.33
N ILE A 160 6.37 -9.87 -11.04
CA ILE A 160 7.03 -10.61 -9.96
C ILE A 160 6.57 -12.07 -9.96
N LYS A 161 5.25 -12.31 -10.04
CA LYS A 161 4.68 -13.67 -10.09
C LYS A 161 5.16 -14.48 -11.30
N LYS A 162 5.38 -13.83 -12.43
CA LYS A 162 5.89 -14.48 -13.67
C LYS A 162 7.37 -14.88 -13.51
N PHE A 163 8.17 -14.05 -12.86
CA PHE A 163 9.59 -14.34 -12.62
C PHE A 163 9.79 -15.40 -11.54
N THR A 164 8.98 -15.40 -10.48
CA THR A 164 9.05 -16.41 -9.42
C THR A 164 8.66 -17.79 -9.94
N LYS A 165 7.58 -17.91 -10.72
CA LYS A 165 7.19 -19.19 -11.35
C LYS A 165 8.26 -19.77 -12.29
N LYS A 166 9.10 -18.93 -12.89
CA LYS A 166 10.18 -19.40 -13.79
C LYS A 166 11.36 -19.96 -13.01
N LYS A 167 11.52 -19.60 -11.74
CA LYS A 167 12.60 -20.08 -10.86
C LYS A 167 12.28 -21.43 -10.23
N ASP A 168 10.98 -21.75 -10.07
CA ASP A 168 10.51 -23.04 -9.53
C ASP A 168 10.38 -24.15 -10.60
N ALA A 169 10.67 -23.81 -11.88
CA ALA A 169 10.58 -24.73 -13.03
C ALA A 169 11.96 -25.16 -13.59
N VAL A 170 13.04 -24.84 -12.89
CA VAL A 170 14.43 -25.26 -13.14
C VAL A 170 14.95 -26.00 -11.90
#